data_bf071b87a1d7f99c5be1d885f95fad27
#
_entry.id   bf071b87a1d7f99c5be1d885f95fad27
#
_cell.length_a   1.000
_cell.length_b   1.000
_cell.length_c   1.000
_cell.angle_alpha   90.00
_cell.angle_beta   90.00
_cell.angle_gamma   90.00
#
_symmetry.space_group_name_H-M   'P 1'
#
loop_
_entity.id
_entity.type
_entity.pdbx_description
1 polymer ?
#
loop_
_entity_poly.entity_id
_entity_poly.type
_entity_poly.pdbx_seq_one_letter_code
_entity_poly.pdbx_strand_id
1 'polypeptide(L)'
;AASDVYKRQVESFHIRRRVMPPHRGALLVAEPFLDEGCFRRAVICLAEYSEKGAVGFVLNSPTRYVLSELLEGENDIPSIPVFCGGPVGTDHLFFLHDIASLPGAVEVSTGLFANGDFDMLLDFLRSDSTVQKYVKFLIGYSGWSAGQLDGELKQESWAVTTMTSPGDCLAAEGDAFWREIVKGMGDGYKLWLNSPQEPSLN
;
A
#
# COMPACT_ATOMS: atom_id res chain seq x y z
N ALA A 1 -0.78 -24.50 11.22
CA ALA A 1 -0.59 -24.22 12.64
C ALA A 1 -1.49 -23.08 13.15
N ALA A 2 -0.97 -21.92 13.63
CA ALA A 2 -1.84 -20.85 14.18
C ALA A 2 -2.80 -20.28 13.12
N SER A 3 -2.35 -20.14 11.87
CA SER A 3 -3.17 -19.73 10.73
C SER A 3 -4.36 -20.67 10.46
N ASP A 4 -4.17 -21.98 10.56
CA ASP A 4 -5.23 -22.95 10.28
C ASP A 4 -6.31 -22.98 11.36
N VAL A 5 -5.91 -22.79 12.64
CA VAL A 5 -6.86 -22.69 13.76
C VAL A 5 -7.69 -21.42 13.63
N TYR A 6 -7.06 -20.30 13.28
CA TYR A 6 -7.74 -19.05 13.06
C TYR A 6 -8.71 -19.10 11.89
N LYS A 7 -8.29 -19.66 10.74
CA LYS A 7 -9.16 -19.86 9.57
C LYS A 7 -10.38 -20.70 9.90
N ARG A 8 -10.21 -21.82 10.63
CA ARG A 8 -11.33 -22.66 11.10
C ARG A 8 -12.28 -21.92 12.05
N GLN A 9 -11.78 -21.07 12.94
CA GLN A 9 -12.63 -20.26 13.82
C GLN A 9 -13.47 -19.24 13.03
N VAL A 10 -12.90 -18.59 12.02
CA VAL A 10 -13.61 -17.64 11.15
C VAL A 10 -14.71 -18.35 10.35
N GLU A 11 -14.44 -19.53 9.80
CA GLU A 11 -15.42 -20.34 9.07
C GLU A 11 -16.61 -20.77 9.95
N SER A 12 -16.36 -21.08 11.23
CA SER A 12 -17.42 -21.57 12.13
C SER A 12 -18.41 -20.49 12.58
N PHE A 13 -18.04 -19.21 12.53
CA PHE A 13 -18.90 -18.11 13.00
C PHE A 13 -19.79 -17.48 11.91
N HIS A 14 -19.72 -17.90 10.65
CA HIS A 14 -20.50 -17.33 9.52
C HIS A 14 -20.50 -15.79 9.50
N ILE A 15 -19.36 -15.18 9.82
CA ILE A 15 -19.22 -13.74 9.82
C ILE A 15 -19.34 -13.25 8.38
N ARG A 16 -20.44 -12.55 8.08
CA ARG A 16 -20.64 -11.92 6.76
C ARG A 16 -19.66 -10.76 6.61
N ARG A 17 -18.61 -10.96 5.85
CA ARG A 17 -17.72 -9.88 5.39
C ARG A 17 -18.34 -9.20 4.19
N ARG A 18 -18.26 -7.89 4.15
CA ARG A 18 -18.63 -7.14 2.94
C ARG A 18 -17.53 -7.37 1.90
N VAL A 19 -17.83 -8.18 0.90
CA VAL A 19 -16.93 -8.40 -0.24
C VAL A 19 -17.12 -7.25 -1.22
N MET A 20 -16.05 -6.50 -1.46
CA MET A 20 -16.01 -5.48 -2.52
C MET A 20 -15.17 -6.02 -3.68
N PRO A 21 -15.59 -5.77 -4.94
CA PRO A 21 -14.77 -6.13 -6.09
C PRO A 21 -13.54 -5.22 -6.16
N PRO A 22 -12.38 -5.75 -6.58
CA PRO A 22 -11.20 -4.93 -6.81
C PRO A 22 -11.45 -3.99 -8.00
N HIS A 23 -10.87 -2.80 -7.92
CA HIS A 23 -10.90 -1.79 -8.98
C HIS A 23 -9.73 -0.84 -8.80
N ARG A 24 -9.39 -0.09 -9.82
CA ARG A 24 -8.37 0.96 -9.74
C ARG A 24 -8.72 1.97 -8.64
N GLY A 25 -7.76 2.30 -7.79
CA GLY A 25 -7.94 3.18 -6.64
C GLY A 25 -8.50 2.49 -5.39
N ALA A 26 -8.84 1.19 -5.45
CA ALA A 26 -9.19 0.43 -4.26
C ALA A 26 -7.95 0.13 -3.40
N LEU A 27 -8.18 -0.12 -2.11
CA LEU A 27 -7.16 -0.64 -1.21
C LEU A 27 -7.31 -2.15 -1.06
N LEU A 28 -6.19 -2.87 -1.19
CA LEU A 28 -6.07 -4.26 -0.75
C LEU A 28 -5.47 -4.27 0.64
N VAL A 29 -6.06 -5.00 1.53
CA VAL A 29 -5.63 -5.16 2.92
C VAL A 29 -5.19 -6.59 3.14
N ALA A 30 -3.93 -6.79 3.50
CA ALA A 30 -3.37 -8.12 3.74
C ALA A 30 -4.05 -8.81 4.92
N GLU A 31 -4.31 -10.11 4.79
CA GLU A 31 -4.73 -10.91 5.92
C GLU A 31 -3.64 -10.92 7.01
N PRO A 32 -3.96 -11.06 8.32
CA PRO A 32 -3.00 -10.87 9.41
C PRO A 32 -1.79 -11.78 9.41
N PHE A 33 -1.89 -12.95 8.75
CA PHE A 33 -0.86 -13.98 8.73
C PHE A 33 -0.12 -14.08 7.39
N LEU A 34 -0.40 -13.17 6.47
CA LEU A 34 0.38 -13.03 5.24
C LEU A 34 1.76 -12.47 5.62
N ASP A 35 2.77 -13.33 5.65
CA ASP A 35 4.13 -13.00 6.13
C ASP A 35 5.15 -13.16 5.00
N GLU A 36 4.96 -12.42 3.91
CA GLU A 36 5.83 -12.43 2.75
C GLU A 36 6.43 -11.04 2.54
N GLY A 37 7.63 -10.82 3.07
CA GLY A 37 8.40 -9.60 2.87
C GLY A 37 7.63 -8.33 3.24
N CYS A 38 7.43 -7.42 2.28
CA CYS A 38 6.71 -6.17 2.51
C CYS A 38 5.18 -6.32 2.55
N PHE A 39 4.62 -7.54 2.38
CA PHE A 39 3.18 -7.79 2.42
C PHE A 39 2.64 -8.03 3.83
N ARG A 40 3.52 -8.19 4.82
CA ARG A 40 3.10 -8.35 6.21
C ARG A 40 2.28 -7.14 6.66
N ARG A 41 0.97 -7.38 6.96
CA ARG A 41 0.01 -6.31 7.32
C ARG A 41 0.07 -5.12 6.36
N ALA A 42 0.24 -5.41 5.09
CA ALA A 42 0.29 -4.39 4.06
C ALA A 42 -1.09 -3.83 3.75
N VAL A 43 -1.10 -2.56 3.37
CA VAL A 43 -2.21 -1.91 2.68
C VAL A 43 -1.67 -1.47 1.32
N ILE A 44 -2.26 -1.97 0.24
CA ILE A 44 -1.82 -1.71 -1.13
C ILE A 44 -2.87 -0.86 -1.84
N CYS A 45 -2.45 0.24 -2.45
CA CYS A 45 -3.28 0.99 -3.37
C CYS A 45 -3.17 0.40 -4.77
N LEU A 46 -4.28 -0.05 -5.35
CA LEU A 46 -4.31 -0.54 -6.73
C LEU A 46 -4.22 0.63 -7.72
N ALA A 47 -3.10 0.73 -8.41
CA ALA A 47 -2.89 1.70 -9.48
C ALA A 47 -3.54 1.26 -10.80
N GLU A 48 -3.56 -0.05 -11.05
CA GLU A 48 -4.19 -0.66 -12.22
C GLU A 48 -4.89 -1.97 -11.83
N TYR A 49 -6.06 -2.20 -12.44
CA TYR A 49 -6.76 -3.48 -12.36
C TYR A 49 -7.51 -3.73 -13.67
N SER A 50 -7.24 -4.86 -14.30
CA SER A 50 -7.87 -5.26 -15.55
C SER A 50 -7.82 -6.78 -15.75
N GLU A 51 -8.42 -7.29 -16.81
CA GLU A 51 -8.33 -8.71 -17.20
C GLU A 51 -6.89 -9.16 -17.50
N LYS A 52 -5.97 -8.23 -17.78
CA LYS A 52 -4.55 -8.51 -18.04
C LYS A 52 -3.72 -8.63 -16.76
N GLY A 53 -4.26 -8.24 -15.61
CA GLY A 53 -3.59 -8.27 -14.32
C GLY A 53 -3.83 -7.00 -13.51
N ALA A 54 -3.02 -6.83 -12.47
CA ALA A 54 -3.10 -5.69 -11.57
C ALA A 54 -1.71 -5.19 -11.19
N VAL A 55 -1.63 -3.90 -10.89
CA VAL A 55 -0.44 -3.23 -10.33
C VAL A 55 -0.88 -2.41 -9.13
N GLY A 56 -0.09 -2.45 -8.06
CA GLY A 56 -0.36 -1.66 -6.87
C GLY A 56 0.91 -1.31 -6.10
N PHE A 57 0.76 -0.40 -5.15
CA PHE A 57 1.84 0.05 -4.30
C PHE A 57 1.50 -0.19 -2.83
N VAL A 58 2.39 -0.91 -2.11
CA VAL A 58 2.31 -1.00 -0.65
C VAL A 58 2.56 0.39 -0.07
N LEU A 59 1.66 0.86 0.77
CA LEU A 59 1.68 2.22 1.28
C LEU A 59 2.43 2.35 2.62
N ASN A 60 2.40 1.32 3.43
CA ASN A 60 2.73 1.39 4.85
C ASN A 60 3.97 0.57 5.28
N SER A 61 4.78 0.10 4.34
CA SER A 61 6.01 -0.64 4.63
C SER A 61 7.25 0.27 4.55
N PRO A 62 7.72 0.87 5.67
CA PRO A 62 8.88 1.75 5.63
C PRO A 62 10.16 0.95 5.34
N THR A 63 11.11 1.58 4.65
CA THR A 63 12.46 1.07 4.48
C THR A 63 13.42 1.80 5.42
N ARG A 64 14.70 1.42 5.39
CA ARG A 64 15.75 2.18 6.08
C ARG A 64 16.28 3.38 5.29
N TYR A 65 15.83 3.53 4.03
CA TYR A 65 16.34 4.54 3.13
C TYR A 65 15.57 5.86 3.22
N VAL A 66 16.29 6.94 2.96
CA VAL A 66 15.71 8.26 2.66
C VAL A 66 16.04 8.66 1.24
N LEU A 67 15.24 9.55 0.65
CA LEU A 67 15.35 9.93 -0.76
C LEU A 67 16.75 10.45 -1.13
N SER A 68 17.34 11.28 -0.28
CA SER A 68 18.67 11.86 -0.50
C SER A 68 19.81 10.82 -0.56
N GLU A 69 19.63 9.62 0.00
CA GLU A 69 20.60 8.52 -0.12
C GLU A 69 20.50 7.78 -1.45
N LEU A 70 19.38 7.87 -2.14
CA LEU A 70 19.12 7.16 -3.39
C LEU A 70 19.43 8.00 -4.63
N LEU A 71 19.54 9.31 -4.48
CA LEU A 71 19.76 10.26 -5.58
C LEU A 71 21.21 10.75 -5.57
N GLU A 72 22.05 10.11 -6.39
CA GLU A 72 23.44 10.52 -6.51
C GLU A 72 23.57 11.95 -7.05
N GLY A 73 24.34 12.81 -6.35
CA GLY A 73 24.61 14.18 -6.76
C GLY A 73 23.56 15.22 -6.35
N GLU A 74 22.46 14.82 -5.72
CA GLU A 74 21.38 15.70 -5.29
C GLU A 74 21.51 16.04 -3.78
N ASN A 75 22.31 17.08 -3.46
CA ASN A 75 22.64 17.40 -2.06
C ASN A 75 21.60 18.27 -1.33
N ASP A 76 20.67 18.91 -2.07
CA ASP A 76 19.74 19.91 -1.53
C ASP A 76 18.30 19.40 -1.36
N ILE A 77 18.13 18.06 -1.28
CA ILE A 77 16.83 17.43 -1.12
C ILE A 77 16.57 17.10 0.34
N PRO A 78 15.37 17.37 0.87
CA PRO A 78 15.01 16.97 2.22
C PRO A 78 15.16 15.48 2.46
N SER A 79 15.45 15.08 3.71
CA SER A 79 15.52 13.69 4.12
C SER A 79 14.10 13.10 4.21
N ILE A 80 13.55 12.65 3.07
CA ILE A 80 12.20 12.12 2.95
C ILE A 80 12.25 10.59 3.05
N PRO A 81 11.46 9.94 3.93
CA PRO A 81 11.41 8.49 4.03
C PRO A 81 10.99 7.83 2.71
N VAL A 82 11.60 6.68 2.40
CA VAL A 82 11.25 5.85 1.26
C VAL A 82 10.64 4.54 1.75
N PHE A 83 9.55 4.13 1.12
CA PHE A 83 8.79 2.93 1.48
C PHE A 83 9.03 1.81 0.46
N CYS A 84 8.77 0.57 0.86
CA CYS A 84 8.71 -0.55 -0.07
C CYS A 84 7.35 -0.57 -0.74
N GLY A 85 7.28 -0.32 -2.05
CA GLY A 85 6.04 -0.39 -2.84
C GLY A 85 5.66 -1.80 -3.27
N GLY A 86 6.62 -2.74 -3.21
CA GLY A 86 6.42 -4.14 -3.57
C GLY A 86 7.70 -4.83 -4.01
N PRO A 87 7.63 -6.14 -4.30
CA PRO A 87 8.81 -6.97 -4.59
C PRO A 87 9.30 -6.89 -6.04
N VAL A 88 8.57 -6.23 -6.93
CA VAL A 88 8.90 -6.15 -8.36
C VAL A 88 9.58 -4.82 -8.68
N GLY A 89 10.61 -4.83 -9.52
CA GLY A 89 11.30 -3.61 -9.96
C GLY A 89 11.93 -2.82 -8.79
N THR A 90 12.60 -3.50 -7.87
CA THR A 90 13.20 -2.91 -6.66
C THR A 90 14.41 -2.02 -6.93
N ASP A 91 14.80 -1.88 -8.16
CA ASP A 91 15.79 -0.93 -8.69
C ASP A 91 15.16 0.35 -9.26
N HIS A 92 13.83 0.49 -9.17
CA HIS A 92 13.09 1.65 -9.64
C HIS A 92 12.43 2.39 -8.48
N LEU A 93 12.50 3.72 -8.56
CA LEU A 93 11.83 4.64 -7.65
C LEU A 93 10.50 5.09 -8.28
N PHE A 94 9.44 4.96 -7.52
CA PHE A 94 8.10 5.46 -7.84
C PHE A 94 7.68 6.49 -6.80
N PHE A 95 6.66 7.28 -7.10
CA PHE A 95 6.08 8.17 -6.11
C PHE A 95 4.57 8.34 -6.32
N LEU A 96 3.87 8.49 -5.21
CA LEU A 96 2.46 8.86 -5.15
C LEU A 96 2.37 10.29 -4.60
N HIS A 97 1.40 11.07 -5.08
CA HIS A 97 1.23 12.47 -4.66
C HIS A 97 -0.20 12.98 -4.93
N ASP A 98 -0.54 14.12 -4.38
CA ASP A 98 -1.80 14.83 -4.63
C ASP A 98 -1.63 16.14 -5.44
N ILE A 99 -0.49 16.30 -6.11
CA ILE A 99 -0.14 17.48 -6.91
C ILE A 99 -0.73 17.33 -8.32
N ALA A 100 -1.97 17.75 -8.52
CA ALA A 100 -2.68 17.61 -9.80
C ALA A 100 -2.03 18.35 -10.98
N SER A 101 -1.20 19.36 -10.70
CA SER A 101 -0.51 20.17 -11.72
C SER A 101 0.81 19.56 -12.21
N LEU A 102 1.28 18.44 -11.64
CA LEU A 102 2.54 17.83 -12.03
C LEU A 102 2.39 17.17 -13.41
N PRO A 103 3.16 17.58 -14.44
CA PRO A 103 3.05 17.02 -15.78
C PRO A 103 3.36 15.52 -15.81
N GLY A 104 2.66 14.78 -16.66
CA GLY A 104 2.88 13.34 -16.83
C GLY A 104 2.39 12.47 -15.68
N ALA A 105 1.82 13.05 -14.64
CA ALA A 105 1.21 12.31 -13.53
C ALA A 105 -0.02 11.52 -14.00
N VAL A 106 -0.17 10.29 -13.49
CA VAL A 106 -1.30 9.41 -13.80
C VAL A 106 -2.22 9.33 -12.58
N GLU A 107 -3.46 9.79 -12.70
CA GLU A 107 -4.41 9.71 -11.61
C GLU A 107 -4.72 8.23 -11.30
N VAL A 108 -4.47 7.81 -10.08
CA VAL A 108 -4.73 6.45 -9.57
C VAL A 108 -6.13 6.37 -8.95
N SER A 109 -6.49 7.38 -8.19
CA SER A 109 -7.79 7.58 -7.58
C SER A 109 -8.07 9.07 -7.49
N THR A 110 -9.29 9.47 -7.18
CA THR A 110 -9.66 10.90 -7.11
C THR A 110 -8.69 11.67 -6.22
N GLY A 111 -7.89 12.54 -6.83
CA GLY A 111 -6.90 13.39 -6.15
C GLY A 111 -5.62 12.67 -5.70
N LEU A 112 -5.42 11.41 -6.06
CA LEU A 112 -4.16 10.68 -5.86
C LEU A 112 -3.55 10.31 -7.21
N PHE A 113 -2.32 10.72 -7.43
CA PHE A 113 -1.58 10.54 -8.67
C PHE A 113 -0.33 9.70 -8.43
N ALA A 114 0.12 9.00 -9.48
CA ALA A 114 1.38 8.28 -9.49
C ALA A 114 2.33 8.88 -10.52
N ASN A 115 3.60 9.00 -10.15
CA ASN A 115 4.70 9.47 -10.99
C ASN A 115 4.44 10.87 -11.61
N GLY A 116 5.11 11.17 -12.70
CA GLY A 116 5.08 12.48 -13.38
C GLY A 116 6.48 13.01 -13.60
N ASP A 117 6.58 14.29 -13.86
CA ASP A 117 7.85 14.99 -14.08
C ASP A 117 8.65 15.03 -12.76
N PHE A 118 9.67 14.18 -12.69
CA PHE A 118 10.48 14.02 -11.48
C PHE A 118 11.37 15.24 -11.21
N ASP A 119 11.93 15.86 -12.25
CA ASP A 119 12.79 17.03 -12.10
C ASP A 119 11.99 18.21 -11.55
N MET A 120 10.76 18.42 -12.07
CA MET A 120 9.86 19.43 -11.54
C MET A 120 9.45 19.15 -10.09
N LEU A 121 9.23 17.89 -9.73
CA LEU A 121 8.95 17.52 -8.34
C LEU A 121 10.13 17.85 -7.42
N LEU A 122 11.37 17.55 -7.84
CA LEU A 122 12.57 17.91 -7.08
C LEU A 122 12.70 19.41 -6.89
N ASP A 123 12.38 20.21 -7.89
CA ASP A 123 12.38 21.67 -7.79
C ASP A 123 11.32 22.17 -6.78
N PHE A 124 10.14 21.55 -6.74
CA PHE A 124 9.14 21.85 -5.72
C PHE A 124 9.65 21.51 -4.30
N LEU A 125 10.27 20.36 -4.11
CA LEU A 125 10.82 19.94 -2.83
C LEU A 125 11.96 20.83 -2.34
N ARG A 126 12.78 21.38 -3.25
CA ARG A 126 13.85 22.33 -2.93
C ARG A 126 13.29 23.70 -2.55
N SER A 127 12.24 24.14 -3.25
CA SER A 127 11.66 25.48 -3.06
C SER A 127 10.74 25.56 -1.84
N ASP A 128 10.04 24.49 -1.50
CA ASP A 128 9.09 24.43 -0.39
C ASP A 128 9.13 23.06 0.31
N SER A 129 9.72 23.03 1.50
CA SER A 129 9.81 21.81 2.31
C SER A 129 8.44 21.25 2.75
N THR A 130 7.36 22.02 2.65
CA THR A 130 6.02 21.52 2.98
C THR A 130 5.49 20.54 1.95
N VAL A 131 6.00 20.59 0.71
CA VAL A 131 5.61 19.68 -0.40
C VAL A 131 5.87 18.22 -0.05
N GLN A 132 6.87 17.91 0.78
CA GLN A 132 7.14 16.55 1.25
C GLN A 132 5.93 15.84 1.88
N LYS A 133 4.97 16.57 2.44
CA LYS A 133 3.74 16.02 3.04
C LYS A 133 2.76 15.48 1.99
N TYR A 134 2.90 15.92 0.75
CA TYR A 134 2.03 15.61 -0.37
C TYR A 134 2.61 14.58 -1.32
N VAL A 135 3.75 13.97 -0.94
CA VAL A 135 4.46 12.98 -1.77
C VAL A 135 4.91 11.80 -0.90
N LYS A 136 4.75 10.60 -1.43
CA LYS A 136 5.27 9.35 -0.85
C LYS A 136 6.17 8.67 -1.87
N PHE A 137 7.42 8.43 -1.52
CA PHE A 137 8.40 7.72 -2.36
C PHE A 137 8.40 6.23 -2.07
N LEU A 138 8.52 5.42 -3.12
CA LEU A 138 8.35 3.98 -3.08
C LEU A 138 9.41 3.29 -3.92
N ILE A 139 10.05 2.26 -3.38
CA ILE A 139 10.92 1.36 -4.14
C ILE A 139 10.09 0.15 -4.57
N GLY A 140 10.08 -0.14 -5.88
CA GLY A 140 9.35 -1.25 -6.46
C GLY A 140 7.83 -1.10 -6.41
N TYR A 141 7.16 -2.13 -6.87
CA TYR A 141 5.70 -2.22 -6.93
C TYR A 141 5.23 -3.67 -6.72
N SER A 142 3.93 -3.84 -6.50
CA SER A 142 3.25 -5.13 -6.42
C SER A 142 2.56 -5.42 -7.74
N GLY A 143 2.79 -6.58 -8.32
CA GLY A 143 2.23 -6.97 -9.61
C GLY A 143 1.54 -8.32 -9.55
N TRP A 144 0.39 -8.44 -10.20
CA TRP A 144 -0.37 -9.68 -10.38
C TRP A 144 -0.59 -9.93 -11.86
N SER A 145 -0.34 -11.16 -12.29
CA SER A 145 -0.71 -11.62 -13.63
C SER A 145 -2.22 -11.77 -13.78
N ALA A 146 -2.70 -11.96 -15.00
CA ALA A 146 -4.12 -12.15 -15.30
C ALA A 146 -4.77 -13.22 -14.39
N GLY A 147 -5.81 -12.86 -13.65
CA GLY A 147 -6.55 -13.74 -12.74
C GLY A 147 -5.84 -14.09 -11.44
N GLN A 148 -4.58 -13.71 -11.24
CA GLN A 148 -3.84 -14.03 -10.02
C GLN A 148 -4.46 -13.35 -8.80
N LEU A 149 -4.71 -12.04 -8.86
CA LEU A 149 -5.33 -11.31 -7.76
C LEU A 149 -6.71 -11.88 -7.41
N ASP A 150 -7.52 -12.23 -8.42
CA ASP A 150 -8.84 -12.84 -8.20
C ASP A 150 -8.73 -14.20 -7.49
N GLY A 151 -7.68 -14.96 -7.78
CA GLY A 151 -7.36 -16.21 -7.08
C GLY A 151 -7.00 -15.98 -5.62
N GLU A 152 -6.13 -15.00 -5.33
CA GLU A 152 -5.72 -14.64 -3.98
C GLU A 152 -6.86 -14.04 -3.15
N LEU A 153 -7.76 -13.28 -3.77
CA LEU A 153 -8.98 -12.78 -3.12
C LEU A 153 -9.93 -13.93 -2.73
N LYS A 154 -10.09 -14.95 -3.58
CA LYS A 154 -10.87 -16.15 -3.27
C LYS A 154 -10.25 -16.96 -2.13
N GLN A 155 -8.94 -16.91 -1.97
CA GLN A 155 -8.20 -17.55 -0.87
C GLN A 155 -8.19 -16.69 0.40
N GLU A 156 -8.84 -15.53 0.37
CA GLU A 156 -8.88 -14.54 1.46
C GLU A 156 -7.50 -14.02 1.90
N SER A 157 -6.49 -14.06 1.01
CA SER A 157 -5.17 -13.46 1.26
C SER A 157 -5.26 -11.94 1.37
N TRP A 158 -6.24 -11.35 0.69
CA TRP A 158 -6.53 -9.92 0.66
C TRP A 158 -8.01 -9.66 0.90
N ALA A 159 -8.29 -8.52 1.54
CA ALA A 159 -9.62 -7.92 1.54
C ALA A 159 -9.59 -6.61 0.75
N VAL A 160 -10.70 -6.25 0.11
CA VAL A 160 -10.83 -5.01 -0.66
C VAL A 160 -11.64 -4.00 0.13
N THR A 161 -11.14 -2.75 0.18
CA THR A 161 -11.87 -1.61 0.75
C THR A 161 -11.64 -0.35 -0.08
N THR A 162 -12.38 0.70 0.20
CA THR A 162 -12.21 2.00 -0.46
C THR A 162 -11.15 2.84 0.27
N MET A 163 -10.45 3.66 -0.50
CA MET A 163 -9.58 4.70 0.04
C MET A 163 -10.42 5.78 0.74
N THR A 164 -9.98 6.23 1.91
CA THR A 164 -10.66 7.26 2.69
C THR A 164 -10.33 8.65 2.15
N SER A 165 -9.03 8.94 2.02
CA SER A 165 -8.54 10.17 1.38
C SER A 165 -7.14 9.95 0.79
N PRO A 166 -6.72 10.75 -0.22
CA PRO A 166 -5.34 10.75 -0.70
C PRO A 166 -4.33 11.02 0.42
N GLY A 167 -4.61 11.99 1.29
CA GLY A 167 -3.74 12.36 2.40
C GLY A 167 -3.47 11.21 3.37
N ASP A 168 -4.47 10.38 3.67
CA ASP A 168 -4.29 9.20 4.54
C ASP A 168 -3.34 8.18 3.89
N CYS A 169 -3.45 7.98 2.57
CA CYS A 169 -2.54 7.11 1.82
C CYS A 169 -1.11 7.64 1.81
N LEU A 170 -0.93 8.95 1.64
CA LEU A 170 0.38 9.58 1.64
C LEU A 170 1.03 9.57 3.03
N ALA A 171 0.24 9.69 4.09
CA ALA A 171 0.69 9.60 5.49
C ALA A 171 0.79 8.16 6.03
N ALA A 172 0.40 7.14 5.25
CA ALA A 172 0.35 5.75 5.67
C ALA A 172 1.72 5.24 6.16
N GLU A 173 1.77 4.65 7.35
CA GLU A 173 2.99 4.10 7.93
C GLU A 173 2.72 2.93 8.88
N GLY A 174 3.45 1.83 8.70
CA GLY A 174 3.55 0.71 9.62
C GLY A 174 2.23 -0.03 9.92
N ASP A 175 2.25 -0.80 10.99
CA ASP A 175 1.11 -1.61 11.47
C ASP A 175 -0.07 -0.73 11.93
N ALA A 176 0.19 0.47 12.40
CA ALA A 176 -0.86 1.38 12.85
C ALA A 176 -1.84 1.73 11.73
N PHE A 177 -1.35 2.00 10.53
CA PHE A 177 -2.19 2.28 9.37
C PHE A 177 -3.02 1.06 8.96
N TRP A 178 -2.42 -0.12 8.90
CA TRP A 178 -3.16 -1.35 8.62
C TRP A 178 -4.31 -1.57 9.63
N ARG A 179 -4.04 -1.38 10.92
CA ARG A 179 -5.06 -1.51 11.98
C ARG A 179 -6.19 -0.50 11.83
N GLU A 180 -5.87 0.73 11.47
CA GLU A 180 -6.85 1.79 11.23
C GLU A 180 -7.79 1.42 10.08
N ILE A 181 -7.24 0.98 8.95
CA ILE A 181 -8.02 0.53 7.79
C ILE A 181 -8.90 -0.67 8.16
N VAL A 182 -8.34 -1.70 8.80
CA VAL A 182 -9.11 -2.89 9.22
C VAL A 182 -10.25 -2.52 10.17
N LYS A 183 -10.01 -1.59 11.10
CA LYS A 183 -11.05 -1.08 12.01
C LYS A 183 -12.20 -0.42 11.25
N GLY A 184 -11.89 0.33 10.20
CA GLY A 184 -12.87 0.98 9.31
C GLY A 184 -13.69 -0.01 8.46
N MET A 185 -13.19 -1.23 8.23
CA MET A 185 -13.88 -2.26 7.43
C MET A 185 -15.07 -2.91 8.17
N GLY A 186 -15.23 -2.66 9.46
CA GLY A 186 -16.38 -3.08 10.26
C GLY A 186 -16.20 -4.43 10.99
N ASP A 187 -17.31 -4.89 11.58
CA ASP A 187 -17.30 -6.01 12.54
C ASP A 187 -16.80 -7.33 11.98
N GLY A 188 -16.98 -7.58 10.69
CA GLY A 188 -16.49 -8.78 10.02
C GLY A 188 -14.96 -8.96 10.05
N TYR A 189 -14.22 -7.89 10.36
CA TYR A 189 -12.75 -7.89 10.41
C TYR A 189 -12.17 -7.72 11.82
N LYS A 190 -13.02 -7.68 12.87
CA LYS A 190 -12.56 -7.54 14.26
C LYS A 190 -11.53 -8.58 14.69
N LEU A 191 -11.67 -9.81 14.18
CA LEU A 191 -10.71 -10.88 14.49
C LEU A 191 -9.31 -10.60 13.95
N TRP A 192 -9.20 -9.85 12.84
CA TRP A 192 -7.90 -9.44 12.29
C TRP A 192 -7.15 -8.53 13.26
N LEU A 193 -7.85 -7.63 13.94
CA LEU A 193 -7.26 -6.73 14.93
C LEU A 193 -6.71 -7.45 16.17
N ASN A 194 -7.27 -8.62 16.50
CA ASN A 194 -6.84 -9.43 17.65
C ASN A 194 -5.72 -10.41 17.32
N SER A 195 -5.29 -10.48 16.05
CA SER A 195 -4.17 -11.33 15.66
C SER A 195 -2.85 -10.83 16.30
N PRO A 196 -1.97 -11.72 16.79
CA PRO A 196 -0.68 -11.33 17.34
C PRO A 196 0.17 -10.63 16.27
N GLN A 197 0.99 -9.67 16.70
CA GLN A 197 1.89 -8.94 15.81
C GLN A 197 3.02 -9.81 15.27
N GLU A 198 3.43 -10.79 16.05
CA GLU A 198 4.37 -11.85 15.64
C GLU A 198 3.65 -13.18 15.78
N PRO A 199 3.78 -14.09 14.79
CA PRO A 199 3.45 -15.47 15.02
C PRO A 199 4.42 -15.94 16.11
N SER A 200 3.97 -15.91 17.38
CA SER A 200 4.80 -16.34 18.49
C SER A 200 5.37 -17.70 18.19
N LEU A 201 6.66 -17.80 18.30
CA LEU A 201 7.39 -19.05 18.48
C LEU A 201 6.80 -19.75 19.72
N ASN A 202 5.84 -20.62 19.51
CA ASN A 202 5.37 -21.65 20.43
C ASN A 202 5.56 -23.01 19.77
#